data_b0470824d73d690152aa5b0eef45f504
#
_entry.id   b0470824d73d690152aa5b0eef45f504
#
_cell.length_a   1.000
_cell.length_b   1.000
_cell.length_c   1.000
_cell.angle_alpha   90.00
_cell.angle_beta   90.00
_cell.angle_gamma   90.00
#
_symmetry.space_group_name_H-M   'P 1'
#
loop_
_entity.id
_entity.type
_entity.pdbx_description
1 polymer ?
#
loop_
_entity_poly.entity_id
_entity_poly.type
_entity_poly.pdbx_seq_one_letter_code
_entity_poly.pdbx_strand_id
1 'polypeptide(L)'
;MAEWQIPAAWYVRELTPEKAHEQVLTGNLGVEAIRGRWQALNDQRRNGDRFWRYRRPEERWISPLGWQEGVVLNRGCEQIGFVTTSVQPGEDAAIRP
;
A
#
# COMPACT_ATOMS: atom_id res chain seq x y z
N MET A 1 -8.11 -15.06 14.85
CA MET A 1 -6.83 -14.90 14.22
C MET A 1 -6.64 -13.49 13.70
N ALA A 2 -5.54 -12.90 14.02
CA ALA A 2 -5.29 -11.53 13.61
C ALA A 2 -4.97 -11.50 12.12
N GLU A 3 -5.59 -10.60 11.44
CA GLU A 3 -5.25 -10.34 10.06
C GLU A 3 -4.07 -9.40 10.00
N TRP A 4 -3.31 -9.55 8.94
CA TRP A 4 -2.18 -8.69 8.75
C TRP A 4 -2.66 -7.29 8.44
N GLN A 5 -2.07 -6.31 9.08
CA GLN A 5 -2.45 -4.92 8.92
C GLN A 5 -1.21 -4.08 8.69
N ILE A 6 -1.43 -2.93 8.06
CA ILE A 6 -0.35 -1.98 7.86
C ILE A 6 -0.10 -1.25 9.17
N PRO A 7 1.11 -1.31 9.72
CA PRO A 7 1.40 -0.56 10.94
C PRO A 7 1.25 0.94 10.74
N ALA A 8 0.76 1.61 11.76
CA ALA A 8 0.57 3.06 11.67
C ALA A 8 1.87 3.78 11.40
N ALA A 9 2.99 3.22 11.88
CA ALA A 9 4.29 3.84 11.65
C ALA A 9 4.68 3.90 10.19
N TRP A 10 4.02 3.11 9.34
CA TRP A 10 4.30 3.10 7.91
C TRP A 10 3.49 4.15 7.15
N TYR A 11 2.52 4.79 7.79
CA TYR A 11 1.70 5.80 7.13
C TYR A 11 2.56 7.01 6.80
N VAL A 12 2.46 7.48 5.57
CA VAL A 12 3.27 8.60 5.11
C VAL A 12 2.45 9.87 5.06
N ARG A 13 1.30 9.81 4.40
CA ARG A 13 0.45 11.00 4.28
C ARG A 13 -0.96 10.57 3.91
N GLU A 14 -1.88 11.45 4.23
CA GLU A 14 -3.27 11.25 3.84
C GLU A 14 -3.43 11.60 2.36
N LEU A 15 -4.28 10.84 1.67
CA LEU A 15 -4.52 11.02 0.25
C LEU A 15 -5.98 11.33 0.02
N THR A 16 -6.26 12.20 -0.94
CA THR A 16 -7.62 12.33 -1.45
C THR A 16 -7.94 11.07 -2.26
N PRO A 17 -9.23 10.79 -2.51
CA PRO A 17 -9.56 9.64 -3.35
C PRO A 17 -8.90 9.71 -4.72
N GLU A 18 -8.78 10.90 -5.28
CA GLU A 18 -8.12 11.06 -6.59
C GLU A 18 -6.65 10.71 -6.52
N LYS A 19 -5.99 11.14 -5.45
CA LYS A 19 -4.58 10.84 -5.28
C LYS A 19 -4.36 9.37 -5.01
N ALA A 20 -5.27 8.74 -4.28
CA ALA A 20 -5.18 7.31 -4.03
C ALA A 20 -5.29 6.55 -5.35
N HIS A 21 -6.21 6.94 -6.20
CA HIS A 21 -6.37 6.32 -7.50
C HIS A 21 -5.11 6.50 -8.34
N GLU A 22 -4.55 7.70 -8.31
CA GLU A 22 -3.33 7.98 -9.04
C GLU A 22 -2.18 7.09 -8.56
N GLN A 23 -2.11 6.87 -7.25
CA GLN A 23 -1.10 5.99 -6.69
C GLN A 23 -1.22 4.59 -7.26
N VAL A 24 -2.45 4.11 -7.42
CA VAL A 24 -2.69 2.80 -8.01
C VAL A 24 -2.22 2.75 -9.46
N LEU A 25 -2.51 3.82 -10.21
CA LEU A 25 -2.16 3.85 -11.62
C LEU A 25 -0.66 3.94 -11.86
N THR A 26 0.06 4.58 -10.96
CA THR A 26 1.47 4.85 -11.18
C THR A 26 2.40 3.88 -10.45
N GLY A 27 1.84 2.96 -9.67
CA GLY A 27 2.67 1.99 -8.96
C GLY A 27 3.32 1.01 -9.92
N ASN A 28 4.43 0.44 -9.50
CA ASN A 28 5.18 -0.44 -10.39
C ASN A 28 4.62 -1.84 -10.50
N LEU A 29 3.63 -2.19 -9.69
CA LEU A 29 2.97 -3.48 -9.85
C LEU A 29 2.02 -3.49 -11.04
N GLY A 30 1.60 -2.31 -11.48
CA GLY A 30 0.71 -2.21 -12.62
C GLY A 30 -0.76 -2.34 -12.23
N VAL A 31 -1.59 -1.54 -12.87
CA VAL A 31 -3.00 -1.49 -12.51
C VAL A 31 -3.68 -2.82 -12.79
N GLU A 32 -3.23 -3.55 -13.81
CA GLU A 32 -3.88 -4.80 -14.14
C GLU A 32 -3.72 -5.83 -13.03
N ALA A 33 -2.58 -5.83 -12.37
CA ALA A 33 -2.32 -6.81 -11.32
C ALA A 33 -3.12 -6.55 -10.07
N ILE A 34 -3.48 -5.31 -9.82
CA ILE A 34 -4.12 -4.94 -8.54
C ILE A 34 -5.50 -4.36 -8.73
N ARG A 35 -6.01 -4.32 -9.95
CA ARG A 35 -7.30 -3.69 -10.24
C ARG A 35 -8.42 -4.21 -9.36
N GLY A 36 -8.51 -5.53 -9.24
CA GLY A 36 -9.56 -6.12 -8.45
C GLY A 36 -9.49 -5.75 -6.99
N ARG A 37 -8.29 -5.75 -6.44
CA ARG A 37 -8.09 -5.39 -5.04
C ARG A 37 -8.39 -3.92 -4.79
N TRP A 38 -7.96 -3.07 -5.71
CA TRP A 38 -8.23 -1.65 -5.60
C TRP A 38 -9.72 -1.37 -5.67
N GLN A 39 -10.40 -2.00 -6.61
CA GLN A 39 -11.82 -1.79 -6.77
C GLN A 39 -12.57 -2.25 -5.53
N ALA A 40 -12.20 -3.41 -4.99
CA ALA A 40 -12.85 -3.92 -3.79
C ALA A 40 -12.63 -2.97 -2.62
N LEU A 41 -11.43 -2.43 -2.49
CA LEU A 41 -11.15 -1.51 -1.40
C LEU A 41 -11.92 -0.21 -1.58
N ASN A 42 -11.94 0.31 -2.79
CA ASN A 42 -12.64 1.56 -3.07
C ASN A 42 -14.15 1.39 -2.87
N ASP A 43 -14.68 0.21 -3.16
CA ASP A 43 -16.10 -0.06 -2.96
C ASP A 43 -16.49 -0.09 -1.50
N GLN A 44 -15.55 -0.35 -0.61
CA GLN A 44 -15.80 -0.36 0.82
C GLN A 44 -15.76 1.03 1.43
N ARG A 45 -15.30 2.00 0.68
CA ARG A 45 -15.15 3.36 1.19
C ARG A 45 -16.52 3.96 1.48
N ARG A 46 -16.61 4.59 2.65
CA ARG A 46 -17.81 5.27 3.09
C ARG A 46 -17.50 6.72 3.37
N ASN A 47 -18.55 7.50 3.51
CA ASN A 47 -18.39 8.90 3.82
C ASN A 47 -17.59 9.07 5.11
N GLY A 48 -16.54 9.87 5.05
CA GLY A 48 -15.67 10.08 6.20
C GLY A 48 -14.47 9.20 6.26
N ASP A 49 -14.41 8.16 5.43
CA ASP A 49 -13.23 7.31 5.37
C ASP A 49 -12.09 8.07 4.72
N ARG A 50 -10.87 7.70 5.09
CA ARG A 50 -9.69 8.37 4.58
C ARG A 50 -8.71 7.37 4.02
N PHE A 51 -8.09 7.74 2.92
CA PHE A 51 -6.99 6.98 2.35
C PHE A 51 -5.68 7.55 2.86
N TRP A 52 -4.71 6.64 3.06
CA TRP A 52 -3.36 7.02 3.45
C TRP A 52 -2.38 6.31 2.55
N ARG A 53 -1.30 7.00 2.20
CA ARG A 53 -0.19 6.34 1.55
C ARG A 53 0.66 5.71 2.63
N TYR A 54 1.04 4.46 2.42
CA TYR A 54 1.94 3.80 3.35
C TYR A 54 3.20 3.38 2.62
N ARG A 55 4.27 3.25 3.36
CA ARG A 55 5.52 2.78 2.82
C ARG A 55 6.23 1.99 3.88
N ARG A 56 6.56 0.75 3.56
CA ARG A 56 7.32 -0.10 4.46
C ARG A 56 8.76 0.38 4.46
N PRO A 57 9.32 0.72 5.65
CA PRO A 57 10.71 1.18 5.68
C PRO A 57 11.64 0.05 5.30
N GLU A 58 12.73 0.42 4.69
CA GLU A 58 13.77 -0.51 4.37
C GLU A 58 14.59 -0.78 5.61
N GLU A 59 14.85 -2.04 5.90
CA GLU A 59 15.66 -2.42 7.03
C GLU A 59 16.77 -3.31 6.55
N ARG A 60 17.97 -2.97 6.92
CA ARG A 60 19.13 -3.61 6.35
C ARG A 60 19.18 -5.09 6.65
N TRP A 61 18.82 -5.45 7.86
CA TRP A 61 19.00 -6.82 8.26
C TRP A 61 17.91 -7.74 7.77
N ILE A 62 16.81 -7.21 7.31
CA ILE A 62 15.76 -8.06 6.77
C ILE A 62 15.61 -7.92 5.28
N SER A 63 16.42 -7.10 4.68
CA SER A 63 16.57 -7.16 3.26
C SER A 63 16.91 -8.61 2.95
N PRO A 64 16.41 -9.21 1.92
CA PRO A 64 16.12 -8.67 0.62
C PRO A 64 14.67 -8.33 0.35
N LEU A 65 13.87 -8.16 1.35
CA LEU A 65 12.48 -7.85 1.06
C LEU A 65 12.27 -6.50 0.42
N GLY A 66 13.25 -5.58 0.60
CA GLY A 66 13.10 -4.27 0.00
C GLY A 66 11.98 -3.49 0.65
N TRP A 67 11.47 -2.49 -0.05
CA TRP A 67 10.36 -1.70 0.45
C TRP A 67 9.10 -2.00 -0.35
N GLN A 68 7.98 -1.67 0.25
CA GLN A 68 6.71 -1.73 -0.46
C GLN A 68 5.91 -0.51 -0.08
N GLU A 69 5.00 -0.15 -0.96
CA GLU A 69 4.26 1.07 -0.84
C GLU A 69 2.86 0.84 -1.37
N GLY A 70 1.89 1.57 -0.84
CA GLY A 70 0.54 1.40 -1.31
C GLY A 70 -0.42 2.36 -0.64
N VAL A 71 -1.67 1.96 -0.62
CA VAL A 71 -2.76 2.76 -0.11
C VAL A 71 -3.51 1.96 0.94
N VAL A 72 -3.82 2.60 2.05
CA VAL A 72 -4.61 1.98 3.11
C VAL A 72 -5.84 2.83 3.33
N LEU A 73 -6.97 2.18 3.61
CA LEU A 73 -8.23 2.85 3.87
C LEU A 73 -8.56 2.73 5.34
N ASN A 74 -8.77 3.86 5.99
CA ASN A 74 -9.09 3.91 7.41
C ASN A 74 -10.46 4.52 7.64
N ARG A 75 -11.11 4.01 8.66
CA ARG A 75 -12.38 4.54 9.14
C ARG A 75 -12.16 4.90 10.60
N GLY A 76 -11.91 6.18 10.86
CA GLY A 76 -11.47 6.57 12.19
C GLY A 76 -10.15 5.90 12.53
N CYS A 77 -10.13 5.16 13.60
CA CYS A 77 -8.93 4.45 14.03
C CYS A 77 -8.87 3.03 13.48
N GLU A 78 -9.86 2.62 12.72
CA GLU A 78 -9.95 1.26 12.24
C GLU A 78 -9.41 1.16 10.82
N GLN A 79 -8.54 0.20 10.58
CA GLN A 79 -8.05 -0.06 9.23
C GLN A 79 -9.03 -0.98 8.53
N ILE A 80 -9.59 -0.52 7.43
CA ILE A 80 -10.57 -1.28 6.68
C ILE A 80 -9.89 -2.24 5.72
N GLY A 81 -8.82 -1.78 5.08
CA GLY A 81 -8.09 -2.61 4.15
C GLY A 81 -6.99 -1.83 3.50
N PHE A 82 -6.24 -2.50 2.64
CA PHE A 82 -5.12 -1.86 1.95
C PHE A 82 -4.86 -2.57 0.64
N VAL A 83 -4.12 -1.89 -0.23
CA VAL A 83 -3.64 -2.48 -1.46
C VAL A 83 -2.20 -2.01 -1.66
N THR A 84 -1.33 -2.95 -1.99
CA THR A 84 0.06 -2.65 -2.31
C THR A 84 0.12 -2.26 -3.78
N THR A 85 0.72 -1.11 -4.06
CA THR A 85 0.80 -0.60 -5.43
C THR A 85 2.20 -0.71 -6.00
N SER A 86 3.21 -0.76 -5.16
CA SER A 86 4.59 -0.82 -5.61
C SER A 86 5.40 -1.65 -4.64
N VAL A 87 6.32 -2.42 -5.19
CA VAL A 87 7.29 -3.14 -4.38
C VAL A 87 8.64 -2.92 -5.03
N GLN A 88 9.66 -2.92 -4.21
CA GLN A 88 11.01 -2.90 -4.71
C GLN A 88 11.67 -4.17 -4.24
N PRO A 89 12.13 -5.01 -5.15
CA PRO A 89 12.84 -6.21 -4.75
C PRO A 89 14.06 -5.83 -3.93
N GLY A 90 14.45 -6.71 -3.04
CA GLY A 90 15.65 -6.49 -2.28
C GLY A 90 16.84 -6.36 -3.21
N GLU A 91 17.89 -5.83 -2.64
CA GLU A 91 19.07 -5.54 -3.42
C GLU A 91 19.64 -6.78 -4.08
N ASP A 92 19.53 -7.90 -3.40
CA ASP A 92 20.00 -9.15 -3.97
C ASP A 92 19.32 -9.46 -5.27
N ALA A 93 18.01 -9.26 -5.32
CA ALA A 93 17.27 -9.56 -6.53
C ALA A 93 17.67 -8.61 -7.64
N ALA A 94 18.00 -7.37 -7.29
CA ALA A 94 18.32 -6.36 -8.28
C ALA A 94 19.68 -6.62 -8.94
N ILE A 95 20.62 -7.14 -8.19
CA ILE A 95 21.97 -7.30 -8.71
C ILE A 95 22.26 -8.72 -9.18
N ARG A 96 21.37 -9.62 -8.93
CA ARG A 96 21.62 -11.00 -9.29
C ARG A 96 21.56 -11.15 -10.79
N PRO A 97 22.60 -11.73 -11.37
CA PRO A 97 22.60 -11.91 -12.82
C PRO A 97 21.52 -12.83 -13.27
#